data_7a6cd19ae1d617728858973f95a0353d
#
_entry.id   7a6cd19ae1d617728858973f95a0353d
#
_cell.length_a   1.000
_cell.length_b   1.000
_cell.length_c   1.000
_cell.angle_alpha   90.00
_cell.angle_beta   90.00
_cell.angle_gamma   90.00
#
_symmetry.space_group_name_H-M   'P 1'
#
loop_
_entity.id
_entity.type
_entity.pdbx_description
1 polymer ?
#
loop_
_entity_poly.entity_id
_entity_poly.type
_entity_poly.pdbx_seq_one_letter_code
_entity_poly.pdbx_strand_id
1 'polypeptide(L)'
;MTLKVAKSDATAMLKLYNSAIEDALKLAEQNHKGKGIKNAPKPFTEEDNFVFFKFKMKATGVNQKTKEKFSQRPQLFDAKKNPIPLSTLIWGGSKMRVAYNLVPYYTPMLGAGITARLKAVQVISLVEGKDSNLFSKEDGYETTPEPKAEVISNETSEVQESKDF
;
A
#
# COMPACT_ATOMS: atom_id res chain seq x y z
N MET A 1 -1.99 -4.80 -3.98
CA MET A 1 -0.91 -4.83 -4.97
C MET A 1 -0.27 -6.20 -4.97
N THR A 2 0.08 -6.73 -6.16
CA THR A 2 0.76 -8.03 -6.31
C THR A 2 2.09 -7.80 -7.04
N LEU A 3 3.17 -8.37 -6.51
CA LEU A 3 4.49 -8.31 -7.11
C LEU A 3 4.84 -9.69 -7.68
N LYS A 4 5.17 -9.74 -8.98
CA LYS A 4 5.65 -10.93 -9.68
C LYS A 4 7.17 -10.96 -9.59
N VAL A 5 7.73 -12.05 -9.07
CA VAL A 5 9.19 -12.24 -8.90
C VAL A 5 9.59 -13.57 -9.54
N ALA A 6 10.71 -13.61 -10.24
CA ALA A 6 11.24 -14.87 -10.75
C ALA A 6 11.58 -15.81 -9.57
N LYS A 7 11.34 -17.10 -9.74
CA LYS A 7 11.51 -18.10 -8.66
C LYS A 7 12.96 -18.17 -8.18
N SER A 8 13.94 -17.94 -9.07
CA SER A 8 15.35 -17.82 -8.73
C SER A 8 15.62 -16.70 -7.71
N ASP A 9 14.97 -15.55 -7.89
CA ASP A 9 15.19 -14.35 -7.09
C ASP A 9 14.31 -14.33 -5.83
N ALA A 10 13.24 -15.11 -5.84
CA ALA A 10 12.26 -15.18 -4.74
C ALA A 10 12.75 -16.02 -3.54
N THR A 11 13.83 -16.80 -3.67
CA THR A 11 14.26 -17.78 -2.67
C THR A 11 14.47 -17.18 -1.28
N ALA A 12 15.16 -16.05 -1.20
CA ALA A 12 15.42 -15.38 0.09
C ALA A 12 14.11 -14.83 0.71
N MET A 13 13.23 -14.31 -0.13
CA MET A 13 11.94 -13.77 0.28
C MET A 13 11.00 -14.89 0.75
N LEU A 14 10.97 -16.02 0.06
CA LEU A 14 10.20 -17.21 0.46
C LEU A 14 10.65 -17.76 1.82
N LYS A 15 11.97 -17.84 2.06
CA LYS A 15 12.52 -18.25 3.36
C LYS A 15 12.03 -17.32 4.48
N LEU A 16 12.12 -16.01 4.26
CA LEU A 16 11.65 -15.01 5.23
C LEU A 16 10.14 -15.15 5.51
N TYR A 17 9.32 -15.35 4.47
CA TYR A 17 7.88 -15.51 4.63
C TYR A 17 7.52 -16.80 5.36
N ASN A 18 8.16 -17.91 5.03
CA ASN A 18 7.90 -19.20 5.71
C ASN A 18 8.32 -19.14 7.18
N SER A 19 9.49 -18.59 7.51
CA SER A 19 9.91 -18.38 8.91
C SER A 19 8.91 -17.50 9.67
N ALA A 20 8.44 -16.41 9.08
CA ALA A 20 7.47 -15.53 9.72
C ALA A 20 6.08 -16.22 9.91
N ILE A 21 5.70 -17.14 9.03
CA ILE A 21 4.48 -17.94 9.18
C ILE A 21 4.62 -18.91 10.36
N GLU A 22 5.76 -19.58 10.47
CA GLU A 22 6.04 -20.49 11.59
C GLU A 22 6.04 -19.75 12.93
N ASP A 23 6.63 -18.57 12.99
CA ASP A 23 6.64 -17.74 14.19
C ASP A 23 5.23 -17.25 14.56
N ALA A 24 4.41 -16.91 13.54
CA ALA A 24 3.02 -16.53 13.75
C ALA A 24 2.19 -17.69 14.31
N LEU A 25 2.45 -18.93 13.88
CA LEU A 25 1.80 -20.13 14.40
C LEU A 25 2.18 -20.38 15.85
N LYS A 26 3.48 -20.38 16.16
CA LYS A 26 3.98 -20.54 17.55
C LYS A 26 3.38 -19.50 18.48
N LEU A 27 3.33 -18.24 18.05
CA LEU A 27 2.73 -17.15 18.81
C LEU A 27 1.23 -17.37 19.05
N ALA A 28 0.51 -17.85 18.05
CA ALA A 28 -0.91 -18.14 18.15
C ALA A 28 -1.17 -19.33 19.10
N GLU A 29 -0.38 -20.38 19.05
CA GLU A 29 -0.46 -21.54 19.95
C GLU A 29 -0.20 -21.15 21.42
N GLN A 30 0.78 -20.28 21.66
CA GLN A 30 1.06 -19.76 22.99
C GLN A 30 -0.11 -18.94 23.57
N ASN A 31 -0.74 -18.11 22.72
CA ASN A 31 -1.82 -17.22 23.16
C ASN A 31 -3.19 -17.91 23.24
N HIS A 32 -3.38 -19.01 22.50
CA HIS A 32 -4.68 -19.72 22.39
C HIS A 32 -4.54 -21.20 22.74
N LYS A 33 -3.92 -21.51 23.88
CA LYS A 33 -3.72 -22.88 24.38
C LYS A 33 -5.01 -23.69 24.36
N GLY A 34 -4.92 -24.93 23.86
CA GLY A 34 -6.04 -25.88 23.83
C GLY A 34 -6.95 -25.75 22.61
N LYS A 35 -6.69 -24.85 21.66
CA LYS A 35 -7.38 -24.77 20.36
C LYS A 35 -6.45 -25.25 19.27
N GLY A 36 -6.92 -26.17 18.43
CA GLY A 36 -6.20 -26.58 17.22
C GLY A 36 -6.05 -25.37 16.28
N ILE A 37 -4.83 -24.83 16.16
CA ILE A 37 -4.55 -23.67 15.33
C ILE A 37 -4.36 -24.14 13.89
N LYS A 38 -5.17 -23.59 12.97
CA LYS A 38 -5.05 -23.84 11.54
C LYS A 38 -4.10 -22.83 10.90
N ASN A 39 -3.45 -23.22 9.82
CA ASN A 39 -2.69 -22.30 8.97
C ASN A 39 -3.64 -21.44 8.14
N ALA A 40 -3.47 -20.14 8.22
CA ALA A 40 -4.15 -19.23 7.32
C ALA A 40 -3.55 -19.28 5.89
N PRO A 41 -4.29 -18.87 4.85
CA PRO A 41 -3.77 -18.81 3.50
C PRO A 41 -2.49 -17.99 3.41
N LYS A 42 -1.49 -18.51 2.70
CA LYS A 42 -0.23 -17.81 2.48
C LYS A 42 -0.44 -16.52 1.69
N PRO A 43 0.28 -15.42 2.00
CA PRO A 43 0.19 -14.17 1.25
C PRO A 43 0.98 -14.18 -0.06
N PHE A 44 1.29 -15.35 -0.59
CA PHE A 44 1.93 -15.55 -1.87
C PHE A 44 1.37 -16.78 -2.58
N THR A 45 1.53 -16.82 -3.90
CA THR A 45 1.18 -17.96 -4.76
C THR A 45 2.38 -18.26 -5.64
N GLU A 46 2.70 -19.56 -5.79
CA GLU A 46 3.76 -20.01 -6.68
C GLU A 46 3.12 -20.56 -7.95
N GLU A 47 3.59 -20.11 -9.10
CA GLU A 47 3.16 -20.57 -10.43
C GLU A 47 4.41 -20.77 -11.29
N ASP A 48 4.57 -21.96 -11.89
CA ASP A 48 5.68 -22.32 -12.77
C ASP A 48 7.04 -21.73 -12.37
N ASN A 49 7.46 -20.66 -13.07
CA ASN A 49 8.74 -19.99 -12.90
C ASN A 49 8.66 -18.70 -12.06
N PHE A 50 7.49 -18.37 -11.50
CA PHE A 50 7.26 -17.12 -10.79
C PHE A 50 6.59 -17.32 -9.45
N VAL A 51 6.82 -16.35 -8.56
CA VAL A 51 6.11 -16.22 -7.29
C VAL A 51 5.40 -14.87 -7.25
N PHE A 52 4.13 -14.89 -6.86
CA PHE A 52 3.28 -13.72 -6.76
C PHE A 52 3.06 -13.37 -5.29
N PHE A 53 3.71 -12.31 -4.82
CA PHE A 53 3.58 -11.81 -3.46
C PHE A 53 2.48 -10.77 -3.36
N LYS A 54 1.53 -10.96 -2.43
CA LYS A 54 0.39 -10.04 -2.21
C LYS A 54 0.68 -9.09 -1.06
N PHE A 55 0.67 -7.79 -1.35
CA PHE A 55 0.84 -6.73 -0.37
C PHE A 55 -0.47 -5.99 -0.14
N LYS A 56 -0.76 -5.68 1.13
CA LYS A 56 -1.98 -4.97 1.53
C LYS A 56 -1.62 -3.73 2.34
N MET A 57 -2.39 -2.67 2.17
CA MET A 57 -2.39 -1.49 3.02
C MET A 57 -3.84 -1.09 3.27
N LYS A 58 -4.15 -0.79 4.52
CA LYS A 58 -5.47 -0.28 4.89
C LYS A 58 -5.45 1.23 4.62
N ALA A 59 -6.23 1.68 3.64
CA ALA A 59 -6.23 3.09 3.24
C ALA A 59 -6.85 4.00 4.32
N THR A 60 -7.91 3.53 4.98
CA THR A 60 -8.61 4.28 6.02
C THR A 60 -8.92 3.37 7.19
N GLY A 61 -9.04 3.91 8.37
CA GLY A 61 -9.43 3.15 9.56
C GLY A 61 -9.59 4.03 10.77
N VAL A 62 -9.96 3.42 11.89
CA VAL A 62 -10.03 4.06 13.19
C VAL A 62 -8.95 3.44 14.07
N ASN A 63 -8.13 4.25 14.69
CA ASN A 63 -7.18 3.80 15.69
C ASN A 63 -7.96 3.35 16.92
N GLN A 64 -7.82 2.09 17.30
CA GLN A 64 -8.58 1.55 18.43
C GLN A 64 -8.20 2.17 19.78
N LYS A 65 -6.97 2.68 19.91
CA LYS A 65 -6.49 3.31 21.15
C LYS A 65 -6.94 4.77 21.24
N THR A 66 -6.73 5.57 20.19
CA THR A 66 -7.04 7.02 20.19
C THR A 66 -8.45 7.33 19.69
N LYS A 67 -9.16 6.35 19.09
CA LYS A 67 -10.48 6.51 18.43
C LYS A 67 -10.47 7.47 17.24
N GLU A 68 -9.31 7.95 16.82
CA GLU A 68 -9.16 8.85 15.68
C GLU A 68 -9.24 8.10 14.36
N LYS A 69 -9.86 8.73 13.38
CA LYS A 69 -9.86 8.25 12.00
C LYS A 69 -8.51 8.58 11.36
N PHE A 70 -7.90 7.61 10.72
CA PHE A 70 -6.69 7.83 9.94
C PHE A 70 -6.93 7.52 8.45
N SER A 71 -6.22 8.25 7.60
CA SER A 71 -6.08 7.93 6.18
C SER A 71 -4.59 7.80 5.86
N GLN A 72 -4.23 6.77 5.12
CA GLN A 72 -2.84 6.52 4.74
C GLN A 72 -2.75 5.98 3.32
N ARG A 73 -1.65 6.32 2.65
CA ARG A 73 -1.32 5.85 1.31
C ARG A 73 0.14 5.37 1.30
N PRO A 74 0.51 4.43 0.41
CA PRO A 74 1.90 4.05 0.27
C PRO A 74 2.72 5.24 -0.24
N GLN A 75 3.91 5.41 0.29
CA GLN A 75 4.86 6.38 -0.24
C GLN A 75 5.39 5.86 -1.58
N LEU A 76 5.38 6.71 -2.59
CA LEU A 76 5.85 6.39 -3.94
C LEU A 76 7.13 7.17 -4.24
N PHE A 77 8.15 6.47 -4.71
CA PHE A 77 9.44 7.05 -5.05
C PHE A 77 9.86 6.61 -6.45
N ASP A 78 10.57 7.49 -7.15
CA ASP A 78 11.27 7.15 -8.38
C ASP A 78 12.57 6.37 -8.11
N ALA A 79 13.31 6.03 -9.18
CA ALA A 79 14.58 5.32 -9.08
C ALA A 79 15.65 6.09 -8.28
N LYS A 80 15.57 7.43 -8.25
CA LYS A 80 16.50 8.32 -7.52
C LYS A 80 16.02 8.70 -6.12
N LYS A 81 14.93 8.08 -5.64
CA LYS A 81 14.27 8.34 -4.36
C LYS A 81 13.56 9.69 -4.26
N ASN A 82 13.24 10.34 -5.38
CA ASN A 82 12.37 11.50 -5.35
C ASN A 82 10.92 11.04 -5.19
N PRO A 83 10.08 11.78 -4.45
CA PRO A 83 8.67 11.45 -4.31
C PRO A 83 7.94 11.57 -5.65
N ILE A 84 7.14 10.56 -5.99
CA ILE A 84 6.29 10.57 -7.18
C ILE A 84 4.93 11.17 -6.82
N PRO A 85 4.38 12.10 -7.64
CA PRO A 85 3.05 12.66 -7.44
C PRO A 85 1.97 11.57 -7.39
N LEU A 86 0.96 11.77 -6.55
CA LEU A 86 -0.15 10.82 -6.39
C LEU A 86 -1.03 10.66 -7.63
N SER A 87 -0.93 11.60 -8.56
CA SER A 87 -1.61 11.56 -9.87
C SER A 87 -0.95 10.58 -10.85
N THR A 88 0.27 10.14 -10.57
CA THR A 88 0.98 9.21 -11.44
C THR A 88 0.35 7.81 -11.34
N LEU A 89 -0.13 7.31 -12.46
CA LEU A 89 -0.69 5.96 -12.58
C LEU A 89 0.42 4.97 -12.87
N ILE A 90 0.54 3.96 -12.02
CA ILE A 90 1.54 2.89 -12.17
C ILE A 90 0.81 1.65 -12.68
N TRP A 91 1.11 1.28 -13.92
CA TRP A 91 0.46 0.15 -14.60
C TRP A 91 1.20 -1.17 -14.43
N GLY A 92 0.49 -2.25 -14.73
CA GLY A 92 1.05 -3.60 -14.75
C GLY A 92 2.26 -3.70 -15.70
N GLY A 93 3.28 -4.46 -15.29
CA GLY A 93 4.55 -4.55 -16.01
C GLY A 93 5.62 -3.57 -15.54
N SER A 94 5.28 -2.56 -14.73
CA SER A 94 6.29 -1.68 -14.12
C SER A 94 7.23 -2.46 -13.22
N LYS A 95 8.54 -2.18 -13.31
CA LYS A 95 9.55 -2.74 -12.40
C LYS A 95 9.64 -1.88 -11.15
N MET A 96 9.59 -2.53 -9.97
CA MET A 96 9.54 -1.80 -8.71
C MET A 96 10.20 -2.57 -7.56
N ARG A 97 10.60 -1.83 -6.53
CA ARG A 97 10.99 -2.35 -5.22
C ARG A 97 9.89 -2.02 -4.21
N VAL A 98 9.66 -2.92 -3.29
CA VAL A 98 8.59 -2.79 -2.30
C VAL A 98 9.17 -2.83 -0.90
N ALA A 99 8.88 -1.81 -0.11
CA ALA A 99 9.14 -1.81 1.32
C ALA A 99 7.87 -2.26 2.06
N TYR A 100 7.99 -3.25 2.94
CA TYR A 100 6.86 -3.86 3.63
C TYR A 100 7.24 -4.38 5.01
N ASN A 101 6.24 -4.64 5.85
CA ASN A 101 6.37 -5.36 7.10
C ASN A 101 5.55 -6.64 7.06
N LEU A 102 6.10 -7.72 7.60
CA LEU A 102 5.35 -8.94 7.88
C LEU A 102 4.69 -8.80 9.25
N VAL A 103 3.38 -8.87 9.28
CA VAL A 103 2.58 -8.71 10.51
C VAL A 103 1.83 -10.00 10.77
N PRO A 104 2.12 -10.70 11.89
CA PRO A 104 1.38 -11.88 12.27
C PRO A 104 -0.06 -11.53 12.65
N TYR A 105 -0.97 -12.44 12.38
CA TYR A 105 -2.36 -12.35 12.81
C TYR A 105 -2.92 -13.73 13.14
N TYR A 106 -3.96 -13.74 13.95
CA TYR A 106 -4.78 -14.90 14.20
C TYR A 106 -6.25 -14.52 14.13
N THR A 107 -7.03 -15.36 13.45
CA THR A 107 -8.49 -15.28 13.49
C THR A 107 -9.07 -16.69 13.61
N PRO A 108 -10.13 -16.90 14.42
CA PRO A 108 -10.71 -18.23 14.61
C PRO A 108 -11.17 -18.89 13.30
N MET A 109 -11.60 -18.09 12.34
CA MET A 109 -12.12 -18.58 11.05
C MET A 109 -11.00 -18.99 10.08
N LEU A 110 -9.94 -18.18 9.95
CA LEU A 110 -8.87 -18.38 8.98
C LEU A 110 -7.64 -19.09 9.54
N GLY A 111 -7.45 -19.05 10.88
CA GLY A 111 -6.26 -19.54 11.54
C GLY A 111 -5.18 -18.49 11.76
N ALA A 112 -3.95 -18.93 11.98
CA ALA A 112 -2.77 -18.09 12.17
C ALA A 112 -2.01 -17.92 10.85
N GLY A 113 -1.50 -16.74 10.60
CA GLY A 113 -0.73 -16.42 9.41
C GLY A 113 -0.10 -15.05 9.47
N ILE A 114 0.40 -14.60 8.34
CA ILE A 114 1.02 -13.28 8.20
C ILE A 114 0.36 -12.44 7.11
N THR A 115 0.40 -11.13 7.28
CA THR A 115 0.03 -10.16 6.25
C THR A 115 1.26 -9.32 5.90
N ALA A 116 1.60 -9.25 4.62
CA ALA A 116 2.62 -8.33 4.12
C ALA A 116 2.00 -6.92 3.98
N ARG A 117 2.29 -6.05 4.96
CA ARG A 117 1.85 -4.65 4.96
C ARG A 117 2.75 -3.80 4.10
N LEU A 118 2.18 -3.25 3.04
CA LEU A 118 2.85 -2.28 2.18
C LEU A 118 3.16 -0.99 2.96
N LYS A 119 4.37 -0.46 2.78
CA LYS A 119 4.80 0.84 3.32
C LYS A 119 5.11 1.82 2.21
N ALA A 120 6.00 1.42 1.32
CA ALA A 120 6.48 2.27 0.24
C ALA A 120 6.77 1.45 -1.01
N VAL A 121 6.77 2.11 -2.15
CA VAL A 121 7.13 1.54 -3.44
C VAL A 121 8.13 2.45 -4.12
N GLN A 122 9.24 1.90 -4.59
CA GLN A 122 10.18 2.57 -5.47
C GLN A 122 10.00 2.04 -6.87
N VAL A 123 9.61 2.91 -7.79
CA VAL A 123 9.44 2.58 -9.21
C VAL A 123 10.79 2.72 -9.90
N ILE A 124 11.29 1.63 -10.48
CA ILE A 124 12.56 1.59 -11.20
C ILE A 124 12.34 1.81 -12.69
N SER A 125 11.26 1.22 -13.23
CA SER A 125 10.84 1.42 -14.62
C SER A 125 9.33 1.52 -14.62
N LEU A 126 8.82 2.66 -15.06
CA LEU A 126 7.40 2.93 -15.14
C LEU A 126 6.85 2.45 -16.49
N VAL A 127 5.75 1.72 -16.44
CA VAL A 127 4.88 1.48 -17.59
C VAL A 127 3.69 2.41 -17.44
N GLU A 128 3.55 3.33 -18.38
CA GLU A 128 2.39 4.22 -18.47
C GLU A 128 1.24 3.51 -19.19
N GLY A 129 0.01 3.79 -18.75
CA GLY A 129 -1.16 3.23 -19.39
C GLY A 129 -1.32 3.76 -20.81
N LYS A 130 -1.67 2.88 -21.71
CA LYS A 130 -1.94 3.26 -23.12
C LYS A 130 -3.24 4.06 -23.28
N ASP A 131 -4.03 4.18 -22.21
CA ASP A 131 -5.37 4.82 -22.29
C ASP A 131 -5.33 6.34 -22.49
N SER A 132 -4.17 7.00 -22.30
CA SER A 132 -4.02 8.41 -22.59
C SER A 132 -3.95 8.73 -24.10
N ASN A 133 -3.79 7.73 -24.96
CA ASN A 133 -3.59 7.88 -26.40
C ASN A 133 -4.56 7.01 -27.22
N LEU A 134 -5.74 6.68 -26.69
CA LEU A 134 -6.77 5.97 -27.46
C LEU A 134 -7.32 6.82 -28.62
N PHE A 135 -7.23 8.14 -28.48
CA PHE A 135 -7.67 9.11 -29.49
C PHE A 135 -6.55 10.09 -29.79
N SER A 136 -6.33 10.38 -31.06
CA SER A 136 -5.51 11.51 -31.49
C SER A 136 -6.27 12.82 -31.28
N LYS A 137 -5.53 13.95 -31.13
CA LYS A 137 -6.17 15.26 -31.13
C LYS A 137 -6.72 15.53 -32.52
N GLU A 138 -7.99 15.86 -32.61
CA GLU A 138 -8.67 16.30 -33.83
C GLU A 138 -9.27 17.69 -33.58
N ASP A 139 -9.47 18.45 -34.66
CA ASP A 139 -10.13 19.74 -34.57
C ASP A 139 -11.63 19.53 -34.33
N GLY A 140 -12.16 20.13 -33.27
CA GLY A 140 -13.56 19.94 -32.87
C GLY A 140 -13.92 20.58 -31.54
N TYR A 141 -14.86 19.99 -30.85
CA TYR A 141 -15.34 20.50 -29.56
C TYR A 141 -14.24 20.46 -28.50
N GLU A 142 -13.95 21.60 -27.89
CA GLU A 142 -13.04 21.76 -26.77
C GLU A 142 -13.82 22.10 -25.50
N THR A 143 -13.59 21.35 -24.42
CA THR A 143 -14.11 21.71 -23.08
C THR A 143 -13.26 22.83 -22.51
N THR A 144 -13.89 23.92 -22.08
CA THR A 144 -13.20 24.94 -21.28
C THR A 144 -12.82 24.32 -19.93
N PRO A 145 -11.53 24.29 -19.55
CA PRO A 145 -11.16 23.77 -18.25
C PRO A 145 -11.79 24.63 -17.15
N GLU A 146 -12.55 24.00 -16.25
CA GLU A 146 -13.03 24.70 -15.06
C GLU A 146 -11.82 25.23 -14.28
N PRO A 147 -11.86 26.49 -13.80
CA PRO A 147 -10.79 27.05 -12.99
C PRO A 147 -10.67 26.19 -11.72
N LYS A 148 -9.48 25.65 -11.48
CA LYS A 148 -9.15 24.99 -10.21
C LYS A 148 -9.49 25.95 -9.09
N ALA A 149 -10.44 25.58 -8.23
CA ALA A 149 -10.76 26.34 -7.02
C ALA A 149 -9.45 26.49 -6.23
N GLU A 150 -8.95 27.72 -6.17
CA GLU A 150 -7.87 28.09 -5.27
C GLU A 150 -8.37 27.88 -3.85
N VAL A 151 -7.62 27.09 -3.09
CA VAL A 151 -7.84 26.92 -1.67
C VAL A 151 -7.53 28.25 -1.04
N ILE A 152 -8.57 29.02 -0.72
CA ILE A 152 -8.46 30.25 0.06
C ILE A 152 -7.97 29.84 1.45
N SER A 153 -6.71 30.10 1.73
CA SER A 153 -6.15 30.06 3.07
C SER A 153 -6.76 31.22 3.85
N ASN A 154 -7.69 30.92 4.73
CA ASN A 154 -8.17 31.90 5.72
C ASN A 154 -7.01 32.22 6.67
N GLU A 155 -6.33 33.32 6.44
CA GLU A 155 -5.55 34.00 7.46
C GLU A 155 -6.51 34.53 8.53
N THR A 156 -6.37 33.99 9.72
CA THR A 156 -7.06 34.46 10.92
C THR A 156 -6.46 35.82 11.28
N SER A 157 -7.19 36.88 10.99
CA SER A 157 -6.89 38.23 11.51
C SER A 157 -7.16 38.27 13.00
N GLU A 158 -6.11 38.51 13.76
CA GLU A 158 -6.14 38.87 15.18
C GLU A 158 -7.01 40.09 15.40
N VAL A 159 -8.04 39.94 16.20
CA VAL A 159 -8.78 41.09 16.74
C VAL A 159 -8.03 41.60 17.95
N GLN A 160 -7.44 42.74 17.82
CA GLN A 160 -6.92 43.53 18.94
C GLN A 160 -8.10 44.03 19.79
N GLU A 161 -8.10 43.58 21.02
CA GLU A 161 -8.98 44.09 22.07
C GLU A 161 -8.44 45.46 22.55
N SER A 162 -9.09 46.52 22.13
CA SER A 162 -8.87 47.84 22.72
C SER A 162 -9.72 47.96 23.98
N LYS A 163 -9.07 48.06 25.12
CA LYS A 163 -9.62 48.60 26.36
C LYS A 163 -9.86 50.06 26.17
N ASP A 164 -11.07 50.53 26.49
CA ASP A 164 -11.32 51.83 27.11
C ASP A 164 -12.70 51.88 27.75
N PHE A 165 -12.65 52.26 29.06
CA PHE A 165 -13.69 52.70 30.00
C PHE A 165 -14.76 51.70 30.42
#